data_fb0e3f21c144f06aa5819b22ea56e076
#
_entry.id   fb0e3f21c144f06aa5819b22ea56e076
#
_cell.length_a   1.000
_cell.length_b   1.000
_cell.length_c   1.000
_cell.angle_alpha   90.00
_cell.angle_beta   90.00
_cell.angle_gamma   90.00
#
_symmetry.space_group_name_H-M   'P 1'
#
loop_
_entity.id
_entity.type
_entity.pdbx_description
1 polymer ?
#
loop_
_entity_poly.entity_id
_entity_poly.type
_entity_poly.pdbx_seq_one_letter_code
_entity_poly.pdbx_strand_id
1 'polypeptide(L)'
;MTMNRPRILVVDDEPPLRELVMVTLGDAFVCDEAGDGDTALARLEEARYDLVMLDVMMPGTSGTDVLRHMREDDELRDVPVVVMSAWQSPQDVASALEAGADRFLAKPFRIDELGSMVRALVGRSG
;
A
#
# COMPACT_ATOMS: atom_id res chain seq x y z
N MET A 1 5.41 9.20 -27.73
CA MET A 1 5.40 7.99 -26.90
C MET A 1 4.80 8.29 -25.54
N THR A 2 3.86 7.49 -25.12
CA THR A 2 3.21 7.68 -23.83
C THR A 2 3.93 6.90 -22.76
N MET A 3 4.34 7.57 -21.72
CA MET A 3 4.94 6.90 -20.57
C MET A 3 3.86 6.70 -19.51
N ASN A 4 3.56 5.45 -19.25
CA ASN A 4 2.60 5.13 -18.20
C ASN A 4 3.25 5.31 -16.85
N ARG A 5 2.67 6.18 -16.04
CA ARG A 5 3.13 6.35 -14.66
C ARG A 5 2.62 5.19 -13.83
N PRO A 6 3.44 4.65 -12.94
CA PRO A 6 2.97 3.59 -12.03
C PRO A 6 1.78 4.08 -11.21
N ARG A 7 0.83 3.19 -10.98
CA ARG A 7 -0.38 3.49 -10.24
C ARG A 7 -0.31 2.88 -8.85
N ILE A 8 -0.56 3.70 -7.85
CA ILE A 8 -0.44 3.31 -6.45
C ILE A 8 -1.77 3.54 -5.73
N LEU A 9 -2.21 2.55 -4.97
CA LEU A 9 -3.38 2.68 -4.11
C LEU A 9 -2.90 2.94 -2.69
N VAL A 10 -3.34 4.06 -2.11
CA VAL A 10 -2.99 4.43 -0.74
C VAL A 10 -4.20 4.18 0.15
N VAL A 11 -4.07 3.24 1.07
CA VAL A 11 -5.17 2.81 1.94
C VAL A 11 -4.84 3.18 3.39
N ASP A 12 -5.57 4.16 3.92
CA ASP A 12 -5.39 4.63 5.29
C ASP A 12 -6.64 5.39 5.69
N ASP A 13 -7.09 5.23 6.92
CA ASP A 13 -8.30 5.92 7.40
C ASP A 13 -8.06 7.37 7.77
N GLU A 14 -6.82 7.84 7.76
CA GLU A 14 -6.46 9.22 8.09
C GLU A 14 -6.20 10.03 6.82
N PRO A 15 -7.13 10.94 6.44
CA PRO A 15 -6.94 11.74 5.21
C PRO A 15 -5.62 12.52 5.16
N PRO A 16 -5.15 13.15 6.26
CA PRO A 16 -3.88 13.86 6.19
C PRO A 16 -2.70 12.96 5.84
N LEU A 17 -2.72 11.72 6.29
CA LEU A 17 -1.65 10.78 5.98
C LEU A 17 -1.68 10.37 4.51
N ARG A 18 -2.87 10.11 3.96
CA ARG A 18 -3.01 9.82 2.53
C ARG A 18 -2.47 10.98 1.70
N GLU A 19 -2.83 12.21 2.08
CA GLU A 19 -2.36 13.41 1.38
C GLU A 19 -0.83 13.51 1.45
N LEU A 20 -0.24 13.26 2.62
CA LEU A 20 1.21 13.30 2.78
C LEU A 20 1.89 12.30 1.84
N VAL A 21 1.37 11.09 1.77
CA VAL A 21 1.93 10.06 0.88
C VAL A 21 1.84 10.50 -0.57
N MET A 22 0.68 10.99 -0.99
CA MET A 22 0.47 11.39 -2.37
C MET A 22 1.34 12.58 -2.77
N VAL A 23 1.48 13.55 -1.89
CA VAL A 23 2.36 14.71 -2.15
C VAL A 23 3.81 14.26 -2.23
N THR A 24 4.22 13.36 -1.34
CA THR A 24 5.59 12.83 -1.32
C THR A 24 5.94 12.10 -2.62
N LEU A 25 5.00 11.31 -3.14
CA LEU A 25 5.23 10.57 -4.39
C LEU A 25 5.17 11.47 -5.62
N GLY A 26 4.37 12.52 -5.55
CA GLY A 26 4.34 13.55 -6.59
C GLY A 26 3.85 13.07 -7.94
N ASP A 27 4.26 13.78 -8.97
CA ASP A 27 3.77 13.56 -10.34
C ASP A 27 4.38 12.32 -11.02
N ALA A 28 5.35 11.69 -10.38
CA ALA A 28 5.95 10.46 -10.93
C ALA A 28 4.99 9.28 -10.88
N PHE A 29 3.92 9.37 -10.07
CA PHE A 29 2.97 8.30 -9.85
C PHE A 29 1.54 8.78 -9.98
N VAL A 30 0.65 7.85 -10.35
CA VAL A 30 -0.79 8.10 -10.28
C VAL A 30 -1.28 7.46 -8.98
N CYS A 31 -1.85 8.26 -8.09
CA CYS A 31 -2.29 7.77 -6.78
C CYS A 31 -3.80 7.81 -6.66
N ASP A 32 -4.39 6.70 -6.23
CA ASP A 32 -5.78 6.64 -5.82
C ASP A 32 -5.81 6.40 -4.31
N GLU A 33 -6.93 6.74 -3.68
CA GLU A 33 -7.08 6.66 -2.23
C GLU A 33 -8.21 5.71 -1.83
N ALA A 34 -8.07 5.11 -0.67
CA ALA A 34 -9.16 4.41 0.00
C ALA A 34 -9.04 4.67 1.50
N GLY A 35 -10.16 5.00 2.12
CA GLY A 35 -10.20 5.30 3.56
C GLY A 35 -10.57 4.11 4.42
N ASP A 36 -10.88 2.97 3.81
CA ASP A 36 -11.24 1.75 4.52
C ASP A 36 -11.00 0.54 3.63
N GLY A 37 -11.12 -0.64 4.22
CA GLY A 37 -10.83 -1.89 3.52
C GLY A 37 -11.83 -2.19 2.40
N ASP A 38 -13.10 -1.90 2.60
CA ASP A 38 -14.11 -2.18 1.57
C ASP A 38 -13.91 -1.31 0.35
N THR A 39 -13.57 -0.04 0.55
CA THR A 39 -13.25 0.86 -0.56
C THR A 39 -11.98 0.39 -1.27
N ALA A 40 -10.99 -0.07 -0.49
CA ALA A 40 -9.75 -0.61 -1.07
C ALA A 40 -10.04 -1.80 -1.99
N LEU A 41 -10.86 -2.73 -1.53
CA LEU A 41 -11.22 -3.91 -2.33
C LEU A 41 -11.98 -3.51 -3.60
N ALA A 42 -12.87 -2.53 -3.50
CA ALA A 42 -13.59 -2.03 -4.67
C ALA A 42 -12.64 -1.39 -5.69
N ARG A 43 -11.67 -0.60 -5.20
CA ARG A 43 -10.65 0.00 -6.08
C ARG A 43 -9.83 -1.06 -6.80
N LEU A 44 -9.46 -2.11 -6.08
CA LEU A 44 -8.65 -3.20 -6.65
C LEU A 44 -9.39 -3.97 -7.73
N GLU A 45 -10.72 -4.00 -7.68
CA GLU A 45 -11.52 -4.62 -8.73
C GLU A 45 -11.65 -3.72 -9.98
N GLU A 46 -11.61 -2.40 -9.78
CA GLU A 46 -11.86 -1.44 -10.85
C GLU A 46 -10.63 -1.11 -11.69
N ALA A 47 -9.45 -1.23 -11.11
CA ALA A 47 -8.22 -0.79 -11.78
C ALA A 47 -7.03 -1.67 -11.37
N ARG A 48 -5.99 -1.62 -12.19
CA ARG A 48 -4.73 -2.31 -11.88
C ARG A 48 -3.80 -1.36 -11.16
N TYR A 49 -3.15 -1.87 -10.13
CA TYR A 49 -2.18 -1.10 -9.36
C TYR A 49 -0.82 -1.77 -9.40
N ASP A 50 0.22 -0.95 -9.42
CA ASP A 50 1.60 -1.41 -9.39
C ASP A 50 2.11 -1.58 -7.97
N LEU A 51 1.41 -1.00 -7.00
CA LEU A 51 1.76 -1.08 -5.59
C LEU A 51 0.58 -0.65 -4.74
N VAL A 52 0.42 -1.29 -3.58
CA VAL A 52 -0.58 -0.90 -2.59
C VAL A 52 0.14 -0.53 -1.30
N MET A 53 -0.15 0.65 -0.77
CA MET A 53 0.30 1.07 0.56
C MET A 53 -0.88 0.90 1.50
N LEU A 54 -0.72 0.10 2.53
CA LEU A 54 -1.85 -0.44 3.27
C LEU A 54 -1.65 -0.29 4.77
N ASP A 55 -2.50 0.54 5.40
CA ASP A 55 -2.57 0.62 6.85
C ASP A 55 -3.32 -0.62 7.36
N VAL A 56 -2.76 -1.30 8.35
CA VAL A 56 -3.41 -2.49 8.92
C VAL A 56 -4.38 -2.16 10.04
N MET A 57 -4.33 -0.91 10.54
CA MET A 57 -5.18 -0.49 11.67
C MET A 57 -6.29 0.41 11.20
N MET A 58 -7.34 -0.19 10.63
CA MET A 58 -8.51 0.56 10.19
C MET A 58 -9.77 -0.07 10.77
N PRO A 59 -10.81 0.73 11.04
CA PRO A 59 -12.09 0.18 11.47
C PRO A 59 -12.75 -0.63 10.35
N GLY A 60 -13.56 -1.61 10.72
CA GLY A 60 -14.25 -2.46 9.74
C GLY A 60 -13.32 -3.49 9.14
N THR A 61 -13.35 -3.64 7.82
CA THR A 61 -12.46 -4.54 7.11
C THR A 61 -11.03 -4.04 7.27
N SER A 62 -10.21 -4.80 7.96
CA SER A 62 -8.84 -4.40 8.30
C SER A 62 -7.91 -4.47 7.10
N GLY A 63 -6.75 -3.80 7.22
CA GLY A 63 -5.72 -3.93 6.20
C GLY A 63 -5.22 -5.36 6.06
N THR A 64 -5.18 -6.11 7.15
CA THR A 64 -4.80 -7.53 7.09
C THR A 64 -5.77 -8.33 6.24
N ASP A 65 -7.07 -8.04 6.34
CA ASP A 65 -8.09 -8.71 5.52
C ASP A 65 -7.92 -8.38 4.05
N VAL A 66 -7.61 -7.11 3.74
CA VAL A 66 -7.34 -6.68 2.37
C VAL A 66 -6.14 -7.43 1.81
N LEU A 67 -5.06 -7.50 2.58
CA LEU A 67 -3.84 -8.20 2.18
C LEU A 67 -4.11 -9.68 1.92
N ARG A 68 -4.86 -10.33 2.81
CA ARG A 68 -5.21 -11.73 2.65
C ARG A 68 -6.02 -11.94 1.37
N HIS A 69 -7.00 -11.09 1.13
CA HIS A 69 -7.80 -11.14 -0.10
C HIS A 69 -6.91 -11.04 -1.33
N MET A 70 -5.97 -10.10 -1.34
CA MET A 70 -5.06 -9.92 -2.46
C MET A 70 -4.22 -11.16 -2.73
N ARG A 71 -3.71 -11.79 -1.68
CA ARG A 71 -2.84 -12.97 -1.83
C ARG A 71 -3.59 -14.21 -2.26
N GLU A 72 -4.91 -14.24 -2.06
CA GLU A 72 -5.75 -15.34 -2.50
C GLU A 72 -6.34 -15.13 -3.90
N ASP A 73 -6.19 -13.95 -4.46
CA ASP A 73 -6.74 -13.60 -5.77
C ASP A 73 -5.63 -13.74 -6.84
N ASP A 74 -5.89 -14.52 -7.88
CA ASP A 74 -4.90 -14.79 -8.92
C ASP A 74 -4.40 -13.53 -9.63
N GLU A 75 -5.23 -12.50 -9.71
CA GLU A 75 -4.84 -11.26 -10.39
C GLU A 75 -4.09 -10.29 -9.49
N LEU A 76 -4.23 -10.44 -8.17
CA LEU A 76 -3.68 -9.50 -7.21
C LEU A 76 -2.50 -10.04 -6.40
N ARG A 77 -2.29 -11.35 -6.41
CA ARG A 77 -1.32 -11.97 -5.51
C ARG A 77 0.13 -11.54 -5.72
N ASP A 78 0.46 -11.02 -6.90
CA ASP A 78 1.83 -10.56 -7.19
C ASP A 78 2.00 -9.06 -7.07
N VAL A 79 0.93 -8.32 -6.73
CA VAL A 79 1.02 -6.86 -6.55
C VAL A 79 1.81 -6.57 -5.27
N PRO A 80 2.88 -5.76 -5.36
CA PRO A 80 3.65 -5.40 -4.16
C PRO A 80 2.80 -4.65 -3.14
N VAL A 81 2.96 -5.00 -1.87
CA VAL A 81 2.24 -4.34 -0.77
C VAL A 81 3.23 -3.86 0.28
N VAL A 82 3.14 -2.58 0.63
CA VAL A 82 3.82 -1.99 1.77
C VAL A 82 2.79 -1.83 2.87
N VAL A 83 2.99 -2.52 3.98
CA VAL A 83 2.14 -2.35 5.17
C VAL A 83 2.67 -1.17 5.98
N MET A 84 1.77 -0.27 6.34
CA MET A 84 2.09 0.86 7.22
C MET A 84 1.42 0.63 8.56
N SER A 85 2.15 0.86 9.66
CA SER A 85 1.55 0.72 10.98
C SER A 85 2.35 1.44 12.06
N ALA A 86 1.61 1.99 13.03
CA ALA A 86 2.22 2.49 14.26
C ALA A 86 2.64 1.35 15.17
N TRP A 87 2.07 0.17 14.99
CA TRP A 87 2.46 -1.04 15.70
C TRP A 87 3.66 -1.65 14.98
N GLN A 88 4.81 -1.61 15.64
CA GLN A 88 6.07 -1.98 15.00
C GLN A 88 6.93 -2.90 15.88
N SER A 89 6.31 -3.66 16.78
CA SER A 89 7.04 -4.69 17.51
C SER A 89 7.57 -5.73 16.51
N PRO A 90 8.63 -6.46 16.85
CA PRO A 90 9.12 -7.54 15.96
C PRO A 90 8.01 -8.52 15.57
N GLN A 91 7.08 -8.78 16.49
CA GLN A 91 5.97 -9.67 16.23
C GLN A 91 4.97 -9.08 15.23
N ASP A 92 4.70 -7.78 15.34
CA ASP A 92 3.80 -7.10 14.39
C ASP A 92 4.38 -7.10 12.98
N VAL A 93 5.68 -6.82 12.88
CA VAL A 93 6.37 -6.84 11.59
C VAL A 93 6.35 -8.25 11.00
N ALA A 94 6.67 -9.26 11.82
CA ALA A 94 6.67 -10.64 11.36
C ALA A 94 5.28 -11.07 10.87
N SER A 95 4.23 -10.68 11.59
CA SER A 95 2.85 -11.02 11.21
C SER A 95 2.48 -10.43 9.85
N ALA A 96 2.86 -9.18 9.60
CA ALA A 96 2.58 -8.53 8.33
C ALA A 96 3.30 -9.23 7.18
N LEU A 97 4.57 -9.56 7.36
CA LEU A 97 5.36 -10.25 6.33
C LEU A 97 4.84 -11.66 6.07
N GLU A 98 4.43 -12.37 7.11
CA GLU A 98 3.83 -13.71 6.97
C GLU A 98 2.49 -13.65 6.23
N ALA A 99 1.73 -12.57 6.41
CA ALA A 99 0.47 -12.38 5.70
C ALA A 99 0.66 -12.05 4.24
N GLY A 100 1.90 -11.75 3.82
CA GLY A 100 2.23 -11.53 2.43
C GLY A 100 2.67 -10.11 2.07
N ALA A 101 2.95 -9.26 3.07
CA ALA A 101 3.49 -7.93 2.81
C ALA A 101 4.91 -8.04 2.28
N ASP A 102 5.26 -7.21 1.30
CA ASP A 102 6.62 -7.16 0.76
C ASP A 102 7.54 -6.32 1.64
N ARG A 103 6.98 -5.28 2.24
CA ARG A 103 7.73 -4.38 3.13
C ARG A 103 6.82 -3.89 4.25
N PHE A 104 7.46 -3.46 5.32
CA PHE A 104 6.79 -2.85 6.47
C PHE A 104 7.36 -1.44 6.68
N LEU A 105 6.49 -0.44 6.76
CA LEU A 105 6.88 0.94 7.00
C LEU A 105 6.28 1.40 8.33
N ALA A 106 7.15 1.60 9.33
CA ALA A 106 6.70 2.02 10.67
C ALA A 106 6.26 3.48 10.65
N LYS A 107 5.16 3.78 11.33
CA LYS A 107 4.70 5.15 11.53
C LYS A 107 5.23 5.68 12.86
N PRO A 108 5.66 6.93 12.93
CA PRO A 108 5.84 7.86 11.82
C PRO A 108 7.04 7.49 10.96
N PHE A 109 6.90 7.64 9.65
CA PHE A 109 7.98 7.32 8.72
C PHE A 109 8.66 8.59 8.21
N ARG A 110 9.83 8.40 7.61
CA ARG A 110 10.55 9.49 6.94
C ARG A 110 10.11 9.55 5.48
N ILE A 111 10.02 10.77 4.96
CA ILE A 111 9.61 11.00 3.56
C ILE A 111 10.56 10.30 2.59
N ASP A 112 11.87 10.40 2.83
CA ASP A 112 12.87 9.75 1.98
C ASP A 112 12.79 8.23 2.03
N GLU A 113 12.46 7.67 3.20
CA GLU A 113 12.28 6.23 3.37
C GLU A 113 11.09 5.74 2.54
N LEU A 114 9.97 6.45 2.62
CA LEU A 114 8.78 6.14 1.83
C LEU A 114 9.09 6.14 0.34
N GLY A 115 9.69 7.21 -0.14
CA GLY A 115 10.01 7.35 -1.56
C GLY A 115 10.95 6.28 -2.06
N SER A 116 12.01 5.98 -1.30
CA SER A 116 12.98 4.95 -1.68
C SER A 116 12.34 3.57 -1.75
N MET A 117 11.49 3.25 -0.78
CA MET A 117 10.83 1.96 -0.71
C MET A 117 9.87 1.77 -1.88
N VAL A 118 9.08 2.79 -2.20
CA VAL A 118 8.13 2.74 -3.31
C VAL A 118 8.85 2.56 -4.64
N ARG A 119 9.89 3.36 -4.88
CA ARG A 119 10.64 3.26 -6.13
C ARG A 119 11.31 1.90 -6.30
N ALA A 120 11.81 1.32 -5.22
CA ALA A 120 12.44 0.01 -5.27
C ALA A 120 11.45 -1.08 -5.66
N LEU A 121 10.24 -1.05 -5.09
CA LEU A 121 9.24 -2.07 -5.36
C LEU A 121 8.60 -1.91 -6.73
N VAL A 122 8.29 -0.68 -7.13
CA VAL A 122 7.69 -0.41 -8.44
C VAL A 122 8.64 -0.77 -9.56
N GLY A 123 9.94 -0.48 -9.39
CA GLY A 123 10.95 -0.83 -10.38
C GLY A 123 11.08 -2.33 -10.60
N ARG A 124 10.75 -3.14 -9.60
CA ARG A 124 10.83 -4.60 -9.68
C ARG A 124 9.65 -5.21 -10.43
N SER A 125 8.51 -4.55 -10.43
CA SER A 125 7.31 -5.06 -11.08
C SER A 125 7.21 -4.65 -12.55
N GLY A 126 8.12 -3.80 -12.99
CA GLY A 126 8.15 -3.33 -14.39
C GLY A 126 8.94 -4.25 -15.33
#